data_4990d6b828c6ad84dfa65e845d01f363
#
_entry.id   4990d6b828c6ad84dfa65e845d01f363
#
_cell.length_a   1.000
_cell.length_b   1.000
_cell.length_c   1.000
_cell.angle_alpha   90.00
_cell.angle_beta   90.00
_cell.angle_gamma   90.00
#
_symmetry.space_group_name_H-M   'P 1'
#
loop_
_entity.id
_entity.type
_entity.pdbx_description
1 polymer ?
#
loop_
_entity_poly.entity_id
_entity_poly.type
_entity_poly.pdbx_seq_one_letter_code
_entity_poly.pdbx_strand_id
1 'polypeptide(L)'
;MKIGEISKPRFEFRSFGRCFCDAAKRMARLSVPVPEKVWERHSTETYIVSRTNDVNNTKIRDGKMDIKTFVQSVDGLEQWNPLMKGEFPIAKEVLENDVFPAFKVEGMPKLDKPTYTLEEFLAMINEHPDLQAVKVEKVRFGYMVSDTICETGDVYINGALVKTINSESTEIEDIKKTIADVGLEGVENINYLQAIKRVIGMINKPLAN
;
A
#
# COMPACT_ATOMS: atom_id res chain seq x y z
N MET A 1 -17.73 -13.20 6.13
CA MET A 1 -16.55 -13.12 5.25
C MET A 1 -15.51 -14.13 5.73
N LYS A 2 -14.94 -14.98 4.86
CA LYS A 2 -13.80 -15.82 5.25
C LYS A 2 -12.53 -15.00 5.09
N ILE A 3 -11.88 -14.65 6.20
CA ILE A 3 -10.50 -14.20 6.20
C ILE A 3 -9.68 -15.38 5.68
N GLY A 4 -9.04 -15.23 4.52
CA GLY A 4 -8.16 -16.27 3.99
C GLY A 4 -7.07 -16.62 5.02
N GLU A 5 -6.67 -17.87 5.10
CA GLU A 5 -5.55 -18.28 5.93
C GLU A 5 -4.35 -17.39 5.61
N ILE A 6 -3.86 -16.70 6.62
CA ILE A 6 -2.68 -15.84 6.50
C ILE A 6 -1.48 -16.77 6.47
N SER A 7 -0.90 -16.96 5.27
CA SER A 7 0.47 -17.46 5.19
C SER A 7 1.34 -16.53 6.06
N LYS A 8 2.32 -17.10 6.78
CA LYS A 8 3.23 -16.41 7.71
C LYS A 8 3.36 -14.89 7.41
N PRO A 9 2.95 -13.99 8.31
CA PRO A 9 2.89 -12.57 8.01
C PRO A 9 4.29 -12.02 7.76
N ARG A 10 4.41 -11.14 6.76
CA ARG A 10 5.68 -10.51 6.42
C ARG A 10 5.81 -9.14 7.07
N PHE A 11 7.03 -8.81 7.43
CA PHE A 11 7.44 -7.44 7.68
C PHE A 11 7.85 -6.77 6.37
N GLU A 12 7.72 -5.47 6.31
CA GLU A 12 8.07 -4.66 5.16
C GLU A 12 8.86 -3.41 5.60
N PHE A 13 9.97 -3.17 4.91
CA PHE A 13 10.55 -1.85 4.75
C PHE A 13 10.05 -1.30 3.42
N ARG A 14 9.54 -0.08 3.43
CA ARG A 14 9.20 0.64 2.20
C ARG A 14 9.53 2.11 2.36
N SER A 15 10.01 2.73 1.30
CA SER A 15 10.20 4.17 1.30
C SER A 15 9.79 4.80 -0.02
N PHE A 16 9.52 6.10 0.05
CA PHE A 16 9.13 6.94 -1.08
C PHE A 16 9.95 8.21 -1.10
N GLY A 17 10.35 8.65 -2.31
CA GLY A 17 11.17 9.82 -2.52
C GLY A 17 11.29 10.19 -3.98
N ARG A 18 12.23 11.08 -4.29
CA ARG A 18 12.53 11.51 -5.67
C ARG A 18 13.42 10.52 -6.40
N CYS A 19 14.38 9.93 -5.72
CA CYS A 19 15.33 8.98 -6.31
C CYS A 19 15.89 7.99 -5.28
N PHE A 20 15.94 6.73 -5.68
CA PHE A 20 16.66 5.66 -5.00
C PHE A 20 17.67 5.01 -5.96
N CYS A 21 18.27 5.81 -6.85
CA CYS A 21 19.04 5.33 -8.01
C CYS A 21 20.19 4.40 -7.63
N ASP A 22 20.95 4.72 -6.59
CA ASP A 22 22.09 3.90 -6.18
C ASP A 22 21.66 2.64 -5.44
N ALA A 23 20.67 2.74 -4.59
CA ALA A 23 20.08 1.57 -3.92
C ALA A 23 19.45 0.61 -4.96
N ALA A 24 18.73 1.12 -5.94
CA ALA A 24 18.15 0.33 -7.02
C ALA A 24 19.23 -0.39 -7.86
N LYS A 25 20.36 0.28 -8.18
CA LYS A 25 21.50 -0.35 -8.85
C LYS A 25 22.13 -1.47 -8.01
N ARG A 26 22.30 -1.24 -6.71
CA ARG A 26 22.82 -2.27 -5.80
C ARG A 26 21.86 -3.44 -5.69
N MET A 27 20.55 -3.16 -5.53
CA MET A 27 19.51 -4.18 -5.51
C MET A 27 19.53 -5.05 -6.78
N ALA A 28 19.64 -4.44 -7.96
CA ALA A 28 19.75 -5.17 -9.23
C ALA A 28 21.01 -6.04 -9.34
N ARG A 29 22.15 -5.58 -8.78
CA ARG A 29 23.40 -6.37 -8.76
C ARG A 29 23.36 -7.56 -7.82
N LEU A 30 22.67 -7.41 -6.70
CA LEU A 30 22.57 -8.43 -5.65
C LEU A 30 21.43 -9.40 -5.90
N SER A 31 20.50 -9.05 -6.80
CA SER A 31 19.34 -9.88 -7.09
C SER A 31 19.74 -11.21 -7.70
N VAL A 32 19.21 -12.28 -7.15
CA VAL A 32 19.29 -13.59 -7.81
C VAL A 32 18.26 -13.65 -8.94
N PRO A 33 18.56 -14.31 -10.06
CA PRO A 33 17.57 -14.52 -11.11
C PRO A 33 16.35 -15.25 -10.56
N VAL A 34 15.16 -14.73 -10.83
CA VAL A 34 13.93 -15.47 -10.55
C VAL A 34 13.45 -16.03 -11.88
N PRO A 35 13.57 -17.34 -12.10
CA PRO A 35 13.02 -17.97 -13.28
C PRO A 35 11.48 -17.82 -13.30
N GLU A 36 10.88 -17.74 -14.46
CA GLU A 36 9.46 -17.92 -14.73
C GLU A 36 8.51 -16.76 -14.35
N LYS A 37 8.97 -15.61 -13.87
CA LYS A 37 8.10 -14.47 -13.57
C LYS A 37 8.48 -13.22 -14.35
N VAL A 38 7.46 -12.53 -14.82
CA VAL A 38 7.63 -11.17 -15.33
C VAL A 38 7.93 -10.25 -14.16
N TRP A 39 9.09 -9.61 -14.21
CA TRP A 39 9.57 -8.72 -13.15
C TRP A 39 8.97 -7.34 -13.23
N GLU A 40 8.67 -6.88 -14.43
CA GLU A 40 7.98 -5.62 -14.63
C GLU A 40 6.48 -5.81 -14.48
N ARG A 41 5.86 -5.00 -13.64
CA ARG A 41 4.41 -5.06 -13.36
C ARG A 41 3.83 -3.66 -13.41
N HIS A 42 2.74 -3.54 -14.16
CA HIS A 42 1.93 -2.34 -14.23
C HIS A 42 0.62 -2.55 -13.47
N SER A 43 0.16 -1.53 -12.76
CA SER A 43 -1.17 -1.54 -12.17
C SER A 43 -1.71 -0.12 -12.01
N THR A 44 -3.03 0.00 -12.13
CA THR A 44 -3.78 1.18 -11.73
C THR A 44 -4.66 0.80 -10.56
N GLU A 45 -4.55 1.54 -9.48
CA GLU A 45 -5.26 1.30 -8.23
C GLU A 45 -5.92 2.60 -7.75
N THR A 46 -7.04 2.50 -7.06
CA THR A 46 -7.64 3.62 -6.33
C THR A 46 -7.47 3.36 -4.84
N TYR A 47 -6.84 4.28 -4.15
CA TYR A 47 -6.72 4.26 -2.69
C TYR A 47 -7.78 5.16 -2.08
N ILE A 48 -8.37 4.72 -0.96
CA ILE A 48 -9.27 5.54 -0.16
C ILE A 48 -8.50 5.96 1.09
N VAL A 49 -8.35 7.26 1.27
CA VAL A 49 -7.59 7.83 2.39
C VAL A 49 -8.43 8.82 3.19
N SER A 50 -8.13 8.95 4.47
CA SER A 50 -8.70 9.95 5.37
C SER A 50 -7.63 10.54 6.29
N ARG A 51 -7.88 11.72 6.88
CA ARG A 51 -6.94 12.34 7.83
C ARG A 51 -6.77 11.53 9.10
N THR A 52 -7.83 10.89 9.55
CA THR A 52 -7.92 10.19 10.84
C THR A 52 -7.46 8.74 10.80
N ASN A 53 -7.26 8.18 9.61
CA ASN A 53 -6.91 6.77 9.45
C ASN A 53 -5.45 6.58 9.04
N ASP A 54 -4.63 6.04 9.94
CA ASP A 54 -3.24 5.65 9.68
C ASP A 54 -2.99 4.13 9.86
N VAL A 55 -4.06 3.37 10.10
CA VAL A 55 -3.96 1.95 10.44
C VAL A 55 -4.60 1.00 9.43
N ASN A 56 -5.48 1.49 8.56
CA ASN A 56 -6.14 0.66 7.55
C ASN A 56 -5.84 1.19 6.14
N ASN A 57 -5.19 0.37 5.33
CA ASN A 57 -4.81 0.70 3.96
C ASN A 57 -5.82 0.07 3.00
N THR A 58 -6.72 0.89 2.44
CA THR A 58 -7.76 0.48 1.51
C THR A 58 -7.37 0.79 0.08
N LYS A 59 -7.39 -0.22 -0.77
CA LYS A 59 -7.16 -0.06 -2.22
C LYS A 59 -8.17 -0.85 -3.03
N ILE A 60 -8.46 -0.35 -4.21
CA ILE A 60 -9.32 -0.99 -5.22
C ILE A 60 -8.50 -1.20 -6.49
N ARG A 61 -8.50 -2.40 -7.02
CA ARG A 61 -7.85 -2.78 -8.27
C ARG A 61 -8.70 -3.82 -9.00
N ASP A 62 -8.92 -3.62 -10.29
CA ASP A 62 -9.69 -4.54 -11.16
C ASP A 62 -11.07 -4.91 -10.56
N GLY A 63 -11.79 -3.90 -10.03
CA GLY A 63 -13.10 -4.09 -9.40
C GLY A 63 -13.06 -4.83 -8.05
N LYS A 64 -11.89 -5.05 -7.48
CA LYS A 64 -11.70 -5.74 -6.20
C LYS A 64 -11.14 -4.81 -5.14
N MET A 65 -11.76 -4.78 -3.98
CA MET A 65 -11.30 -4.05 -2.80
C MET A 65 -10.44 -4.96 -1.93
N ASP A 66 -9.34 -4.42 -1.42
CA ASP A 66 -8.44 -5.05 -0.45
C ASP A 66 -8.14 -4.04 0.65
N ILE A 67 -8.46 -4.41 1.89
CA ILE A 67 -8.13 -3.62 3.08
C ILE A 67 -7.11 -4.40 3.90
N LYS A 68 -5.97 -3.78 4.18
CA LYS A 68 -4.97 -4.28 5.11
C LYS A 68 -4.95 -3.42 6.36
N THR A 69 -4.79 -4.05 7.51
CA THR A 69 -4.63 -3.35 8.79
C THR A 69 -3.21 -3.44 9.28
N PHE A 70 -2.71 -2.33 9.85
CA PHE A 70 -1.44 -2.28 10.58
C PHE A 70 -1.54 -3.14 11.84
N VAL A 71 -0.53 -3.95 12.08
CA VAL A 71 -0.44 -4.84 13.24
C VAL A 71 0.57 -4.32 14.24
N GLN A 72 1.80 -4.09 13.80
CA GLN A 72 2.91 -3.67 14.65
C GLN A 72 4.06 -3.10 13.84
N SER A 73 4.96 -2.42 14.54
CA SER A 73 6.28 -2.07 14.04
C SER A 73 7.34 -2.68 14.95
N VAL A 74 8.33 -3.33 14.36
CA VAL A 74 9.49 -3.90 15.05
C VAL A 74 10.74 -3.37 14.38
N ASP A 75 11.60 -2.70 15.12
CA ASP A 75 12.82 -2.06 14.60
C ASP A 75 12.58 -1.14 13.39
N GLY A 76 11.43 -0.47 13.36
CA GLY A 76 11.03 0.41 12.26
C GLY A 76 10.45 -0.30 11.04
N LEU A 77 10.38 -1.63 11.03
CA LEU A 77 9.73 -2.43 9.99
C LEU A 77 8.27 -2.64 10.33
N GLU A 78 7.39 -2.50 9.35
CA GLU A 78 5.94 -2.58 9.56
C GLU A 78 5.38 -3.94 9.14
N GLN A 79 4.40 -4.41 9.90
CA GLN A 79 3.61 -5.60 9.58
C GLN A 79 2.18 -5.22 9.30
N TRP A 80 1.67 -5.66 8.15
CA TRP A 80 0.31 -5.39 7.69
C TRP A 80 -0.40 -6.69 7.33
N ASN A 81 -1.56 -6.94 7.96
CA ASN A 81 -2.36 -8.12 7.69
C ASN A 81 -3.60 -7.80 6.84
N PRO A 82 -4.05 -8.77 6.01
CA PRO A 82 -5.35 -8.64 5.36
C PRO A 82 -6.46 -8.50 6.41
N LEU A 83 -7.28 -7.45 6.29
CA LEU A 83 -8.47 -7.24 7.10
C LEU A 83 -9.72 -7.70 6.36
N MET A 84 -9.83 -7.31 5.09
CA MET A 84 -11.03 -7.54 4.27
C MET A 84 -10.66 -7.63 2.79
N LYS A 85 -11.39 -8.46 2.06
CA LYS A 85 -11.40 -8.49 0.59
C LYS A 85 -12.85 -8.52 0.11
N GLY A 86 -13.15 -7.74 -0.91
CA GLY A 86 -14.48 -7.68 -1.51
C GLY A 86 -14.41 -7.42 -3.01
N GLU A 87 -15.49 -7.74 -3.71
CA GLU A 87 -15.66 -7.46 -5.13
C GLU A 87 -16.89 -6.58 -5.32
N PHE A 88 -16.86 -5.72 -6.34
CA PHE A 88 -18.03 -4.93 -6.73
C PHE A 88 -18.90 -5.69 -7.74
N PRO A 89 -20.24 -5.57 -7.64
CA PRO A 89 -20.98 -4.80 -6.65
C PRO A 89 -20.87 -5.37 -5.25
N ILE A 90 -20.69 -4.50 -4.25
CA ILE A 90 -20.46 -4.86 -2.86
C ILE A 90 -21.77 -4.77 -2.05
N ALA A 91 -22.00 -5.71 -1.13
CA ALA A 91 -23.20 -5.73 -0.31
C ALA A 91 -23.21 -4.59 0.73
N LYS A 92 -24.42 -4.07 1.02
CA LYS A 92 -24.66 -3.04 2.04
C LYS A 92 -24.02 -3.40 3.37
N GLU A 93 -24.28 -4.61 3.86
CA GLU A 93 -23.79 -5.08 5.15
C GLU A 93 -22.26 -5.07 5.25
N VAL A 94 -21.57 -5.32 4.13
CA VAL A 94 -20.10 -5.27 4.07
C VAL A 94 -19.61 -3.81 4.13
N LEU A 95 -20.33 -2.89 3.47
CA LEU A 95 -20.01 -1.46 3.58
C LEU A 95 -20.23 -0.96 5.01
N GLU A 96 -21.34 -1.31 5.65
CA GLU A 96 -21.69 -0.88 7.00
C GLU A 96 -20.77 -1.45 8.09
N ASN A 97 -20.42 -2.72 7.99
CA ASN A 97 -19.75 -3.43 9.09
C ASN A 97 -18.22 -3.54 8.92
N ASP A 98 -17.73 -3.48 7.69
CA ASP A 98 -16.31 -3.71 7.42
C ASP A 98 -15.62 -2.49 6.78
N VAL A 99 -16.23 -1.89 5.73
CA VAL A 99 -15.54 -0.91 4.89
C VAL A 99 -15.52 0.48 5.52
N PHE A 100 -16.68 1.08 5.79
CA PHE A 100 -16.75 2.42 6.38
C PHE A 100 -16.12 2.50 7.78
N PRO A 101 -16.30 1.51 8.68
CA PRO A 101 -15.58 1.50 9.96
C PRO A 101 -14.05 1.47 9.81
N ALA A 102 -13.53 0.86 8.73
CA ALA A 102 -12.10 0.82 8.47
C ALA A 102 -11.53 2.20 8.11
N PHE A 103 -12.32 3.14 7.61
CA PHE A 103 -11.85 4.49 7.26
C PHE A 103 -11.62 5.40 8.47
N LYS A 104 -12.13 5.02 9.65
CA LYS A 104 -11.98 5.79 10.89
C LYS A 104 -12.48 7.24 10.76
N VAL A 105 -13.58 7.43 10.03
CA VAL A 105 -14.27 8.71 9.87
C VAL A 105 -15.64 8.67 10.54
N GLU A 106 -16.17 9.83 10.88
CA GLU A 106 -17.55 9.99 11.37
C GLU A 106 -18.51 10.20 10.20
N GLY A 107 -19.77 9.81 10.35
CA GLY A 107 -20.79 10.12 9.35
C GLY A 107 -20.84 9.14 8.18
N MET A 108 -21.17 7.88 8.47
CA MET A 108 -21.43 6.90 7.41
C MET A 108 -22.55 7.36 6.47
N PRO A 109 -22.38 7.27 5.13
CA PRO A 109 -23.43 7.58 4.18
C PRO A 109 -24.70 6.74 4.40
N LYS A 110 -25.86 7.29 4.04
CA LYS A 110 -27.08 6.52 4.06
C LYS A 110 -27.06 5.46 2.96
N LEU A 111 -27.13 4.20 3.36
CA LEU A 111 -27.16 3.07 2.45
C LEU A 111 -28.62 2.57 2.31
N ASP A 112 -29.22 2.79 1.15
CA ASP A 112 -30.61 2.48 0.84
C ASP A 112 -30.81 1.33 -0.15
N LYS A 113 -29.72 0.79 -0.72
CA LYS A 113 -29.71 -0.32 -1.68
C LYS A 113 -29.09 -1.57 -1.06
N PRO A 114 -29.47 -2.77 -1.53
CA PRO A 114 -28.85 -4.02 -1.04
C PRO A 114 -27.40 -4.20 -1.48
N THR A 115 -27.01 -3.63 -2.63
CA THR A 115 -25.65 -3.68 -3.18
C THR A 115 -25.30 -2.36 -3.84
N TYR A 116 -23.98 -2.09 -3.99
CA TYR A 116 -23.44 -0.87 -4.59
C TYR A 116 -22.38 -1.20 -5.61
N THR A 117 -22.45 -0.58 -6.79
CA THR A 117 -21.40 -0.65 -7.80
C THR A 117 -20.18 0.14 -7.35
N LEU A 118 -19.06 -0.03 -8.07
CA LEU A 118 -17.84 0.73 -7.82
C LEU A 118 -18.08 2.25 -8.00
N GLU A 119 -18.84 2.63 -9.03
CA GLU A 119 -19.16 4.03 -9.31
C GLU A 119 -19.98 4.66 -8.18
N GLU A 120 -20.99 3.95 -7.69
CA GLU A 120 -21.82 4.40 -6.57
C GLU A 120 -21.00 4.53 -5.28
N PHE A 121 -20.11 3.57 -5.02
CA PHE A 121 -19.21 3.63 -3.88
C PHE A 121 -18.26 4.83 -3.98
N LEU A 122 -17.63 5.05 -5.12
CA LEU A 122 -16.73 6.20 -5.32
C LEU A 122 -17.46 7.54 -5.25
N ALA A 123 -18.72 7.59 -5.67
CA ALA A 123 -19.55 8.80 -5.49
C ALA A 123 -19.74 9.10 -3.98
N MET A 124 -20.08 8.11 -3.16
CA MET A 124 -20.18 8.28 -1.71
C MET A 124 -18.86 8.74 -1.07
N ILE A 125 -17.73 8.19 -1.52
CA ILE A 125 -16.41 8.62 -1.04
C ILE A 125 -16.14 10.10 -1.39
N ASN A 126 -16.48 10.53 -2.61
CA ASN A 126 -16.26 11.89 -3.07
C ASN A 126 -17.19 12.92 -2.41
N GLU A 127 -18.36 12.50 -1.96
CA GLU A 127 -19.31 13.34 -1.20
C GLU A 127 -18.95 13.46 0.28
N HIS A 128 -18.14 12.54 0.81
CA HIS A 128 -17.79 12.53 2.22
C HIS A 128 -16.66 13.54 2.51
N PRO A 129 -16.83 14.46 3.48
CA PRO A 129 -15.88 15.56 3.72
C PRO A 129 -14.47 15.10 4.15
N ASP A 130 -14.36 13.93 4.79
CA ASP A 130 -13.12 13.43 5.36
C ASP A 130 -12.47 12.30 4.55
N LEU A 131 -13.09 11.88 3.44
CA LEU A 131 -12.57 10.82 2.57
C LEU A 131 -12.08 11.40 1.24
N GLN A 132 -11.07 10.75 0.68
CA GLN A 132 -10.56 11.07 -0.64
C GLN A 132 -10.19 9.80 -1.40
N ALA A 133 -10.70 9.67 -2.62
CA ALA A 133 -10.25 8.67 -3.58
C ALA A 133 -9.03 9.20 -4.31
N VAL A 134 -7.94 8.43 -4.33
CA VAL A 134 -6.66 8.81 -4.93
C VAL A 134 -6.24 7.77 -5.96
N LYS A 135 -6.10 8.20 -7.21
CA LYS A 135 -5.59 7.33 -8.29
C LYS A 135 -4.09 7.12 -8.12
N VAL A 136 -3.67 5.86 -8.16
CA VAL A 136 -2.26 5.48 -8.07
C VAL A 136 -1.91 4.53 -9.20
N GLU A 137 -1.05 4.99 -10.10
CA GLU A 137 -0.52 4.18 -11.20
C GLU A 137 0.91 3.76 -10.85
N LYS A 138 1.26 2.50 -11.14
CA LYS A 138 2.54 1.91 -10.72
C LYS A 138 3.20 1.20 -11.88
N VAL A 139 4.49 1.47 -12.06
CA VAL A 139 5.41 0.67 -12.87
C VAL A 139 6.47 0.13 -11.93
N ARG A 140 6.51 -1.19 -11.73
CA ARG A 140 7.30 -1.81 -10.66
C ARG A 140 8.20 -2.90 -11.21
N PHE A 141 9.40 -2.98 -10.64
CA PHE A 141 10.41 -4.00 -10.96
C PHE A 141 10.71 -4.80 -9.70
N GLY A 142 10.60 -6.13 -9.81
CA GLY A 142 10.83 -7.04 -8.69
C GLY A 142 12.24 -7.60 -8.67
N TYR A 143 12.74 -7.90 -7.47
CA TYR A 143 14.07 -8.46 -7.22
C TYR A 143 14.01 -9.44 -6.04
N MET A 144 15.04 -10.30 -5.94
CA MET A 144 15.26 -11.13 -4.76
C MET A 144 16.66 -10.82 -4.23
N VAL A 145 16.77 -10.34 -3.01
CA VAL A 145 18.03 -10.00 -2.36
C VAL A 145 18.04 -10.56 -0.95
N SER A 146 19.04 -11.35 -0.57
CA SER A 146 19.20 -11.91 0.79
C SER A 146 17.92 -12.55 1.34
N ASP A 147 17.27 -13.40 0.53
CA ASP A 147 16.00 -14.07 0.85
C ASP A 147 14.80 -13.13 1.10
N THR A 148 14.91 -11.86 0.68
CA THR A 148 13.81 -10.90 0.72
C THR A 148 13.22 -10.66 -0.67
N ILE A 149 11.92 -10.41 -0.72
CA ILE A 149 11.23 -9.93 -1.92
C ILE A 149 11.39 -8.42 -1.96
N CYS A 150 12.06 -7.93 -3.00
CA CYS A 150 12.33 -6.51 -3.18
C CYS A 150 11.62 -5.94 -4.40
N GLU A 151 11.35 -4.64 -4.36
CA GLU A 151 10.72 -3.93 -5.47
C GLU A 151 11.28 -2.51 -5.56
N THR A 152 11.50 -2.05 -6.77
CA THR A 152 11.63 -0.62 -7.08
C THR A 152 10.51 -0.21 -8.01
N GLY A 153 10.15 1.07 -8.05
CA GLY A 153 9.13 1.49 -9.00
C GLY A 153 8.88 2.97 -9.09
N ASP A 154 8.21 3.30 -10.18
CA ASP A 154 7.61 4.58 -10.45
C ASP A 154 6.15 4.53 -10.01
N VAL A 155 5.78 5.49 -9.18
CA VAL A 155 4.43 5.60 -8.63
C VAL A 155 3.89 6.99 -8.94
N TYR A 156 2.78 7.03 -9.67
CA TYR A 156 2.08 8.27 -10.01
C TYR A 156 0.86 8.41 -9.08
N ILE A 157 0.92 9.33 -8.15
CA ILE A 157 -0.16 9.63 -7.20
C ILE A 157 -0.91 10.86 -7.70
N ASN A 158 -2.13 10.67 -8.21
CA ASN A 158 -2.89 11.70 -8.95
C ASN A 158 -2.02 12.40 -10.01
N GLY A 159 -1.16 11.64 -10.71
CA GLY A 159 -0.24 12.15 -11.73
C GLY A 159 1.11 12.66 -11.23
N ALA A 160 1.29 12.86 -9.92
CA ALA A 160 2.59 13.24 -9.35
C ALA A 160 3.51 12.03 -9.25
N LEU A 161 4.65 12.08 -9.97
CA LEU A 161 5.65 11.00 -9.97
C LEU A 161 6.48 11.03 -8.69
N VAL A 162 6.52 9.87 -8.02
CA VAL A 162 7.46 9.55 -6.95
C VAL A 162 8.09 8.18 -7.18
N LYS A 163 9.27 7.95 -6.64
CA LYS A 163 9.94 6.64 -6.66
C LYS A 163 9.65 5.89 -5.37
N THR A 164 9.57 4.56 -5.47
CA THR A 164 9.48 3.68 -4.30
C THR A 164 10.54 2.60 -4.34
N ILE A 165 10.94 2.15 -3.17
CA ILE A 165 11.81 1.00 -2.96
C ILE A 165 11.34 0.23 -1.75
N ASN A 166 11.34 -1.12 -1.80
CA ASN A 166 10.98 -1.93 -0.65
C ASN A 166 11.80 -3.21 -0.54
N SER A 167 11.70 -3.81 0.64
CA SER A 167 12.13 -5.17 0.96
C SER A 167 11.12 -5.78 1.93
N GLU A 168 10.67 -7.00 1.67
CA GLU A 168 9.74 -7.72 2.54
C GLU A 168 10.19 -9.16 2.76
N SER A 169 10.06 -9.65 4.00
CA SER A 169 10.35 -11.02 4.43
C SER A 169 9.53 -11.38 5.67
N THR A 170 9.45 -12.67 5.97
CA THR A 170 9.00 -13.15 7.27
C THR A 170 10.06 -12.95 8.37
N GLU A 171 11.33 -12.82 7.97
CA GLU A 171 12.48 -12.70 8.86
C GLU A 171 13.00 -11.25 8.82
N ILE A 172 12.96 -10.59 9.97
CA ILE A 172 13.37 -9.18 10.14
C ILE A 172 14.86 -9.00 9.80
N GLU A 173 15.70 -9.94 10.20
CA GLU A 173 17.15 -9.84 9.98
C GLU A 173 17.53 -9.88 8.49
N ASP A 174 16.78 -10.60 7.65
CA ASP A 174 16.98 -10.59 6.20
C ASP A 174 16.68 -9.22 5.61
N ILE A 175 15.61 -8.55 6.09
CA ILE A 175 15.27 -7.19 5.65
C ILE A 175 16.35 -6.20 6.10
N LYS A 176 16.83 -6.27 7.35
CA LYS A 176 17.90 -5.42 7.87
C LYS A 176 19.18 -5.59 7.06
N LYS A 177 19.55 -6.84 6.76
CA LYS A 177 20.69 -7.15 5.91
C LYS A 177 20.53 -6.53 4.52
N THR A 178 19.37 -6.69 3.90
CA THR A 178 19.09 -6.12 2.58
C THR A 178 19.18 -4.59 2.62
N ILE A 179 18.60 -3.92 3.64
CA ILE A 179 18.67 -2.47 3.83
C ILE A 179 20.13 -2.01 3.88
N ALA A 180 20.99 -2.69 4.64
CA ALA A 180 22.41 -2.37 4.74
C ALA A 180 23.14 -2.60 3.41
N ASP A 181 22.95 -3.76 2.78
CA ASP A 181 23.61 -4.14 1.53
C ASP A 181 23.27 -3.18 0.37
N VAL A 182 22.04 -2.67 0.31
CA VAL A 182 21.62 -1.73 -0.73
C VAL A 182 21.82 -0.26 -0.36
N GLY A 183 22.24 0.03 0.89
CA GLY A 183 22.54 1.39 1.36
C GLY A 183 21.29 2.22 1.66
N LEU A 184 20.30 1.64 2.30
CA LEU A 184 19.07 2.31 2.76
C LEU A 184 19.05 2.51 4.29
N GLU A 185 20.18 2.32 4.98
CA GLU A 185 20.28 2.57 6.41
C GLU A 185 19.93 4.02 6.74
N GLY A 186 19.11 4.22 7.75
CA GLY A 186 18.66 5.55 8.18
C GLY A 186 17.57 6.19 7.29
N VAL A 187 17.18 5.53 6.20
CA VAL A 187 16.05 6.00 5.37
C VAL A 187 14.73 5.70 6.09
N GLU A 188 13.83 6.69 6.15
CA GLU A 188 12.54 6.54 6.80
C GLU A 188 11.69 5.45 6.13
N ASN A 189 11.12 4.54 6.93
CA ASN A 189 10.09 3.63 6.46
C ASN A 189 8.79 4.42 6.26
N ILE A 190 8.32 4.50 5.01
CA ILE A 190 7.10 5.21 4.62
C ILE A 190 6.21 4.26 3.86
N ASN A 191 5.09 3.85 4.43
CA ASN A 191 4.10 3.01 3.75
C ASN A 191 3.28 3.79 2.72
N TYR A 192 2.49 3.09 1.88
CA TYR A 192 1.67 3.71 0.85
C TYR A 192 0.67 4.74 1.40
N LEU A 193 0.04 4.45 2.54
CA LEU A 193 -0.94 5.34 3.15
C LEU A 193 -0.31 6.69 3.52
N GLN A 194 0.87 6.65 4.16
CA GLN A 194 1.64 7.85 4.50
C GLN A 194 2.16 8.58 3.26
N ALA A 195 2.70 7.86 2.27
CA ALA A 195 3.21 8.48 1.05
C ALA A 195 2.11 9.20 0.29
N ILE A 196 0.94 8.58 0.10
CA ILE A 196 -0.20 9.19 -0.57
C ILE A 196 -0.63 10.46 0.15
N LYS A 197 -0.83 10.41 1.47
CA LYS A 197 -1.24 11.57 2.27
C LYS A 197 -0.25 12.74 2.19
N ARG A 198 1.06 12.45 2.15
CA ARG A 198 2.10 13.48 2.00
C ARG A 198 2.07 14.11 0.61
N VAL A 199 1.95 13.30 -0.44
CA VAL A 199 1.94 13.78 -1.83
C VAL A 199 0.72 14.65 -2.14
N ILE A 200 -0.47 14.26 -1.66
CA ILE A 200 -1.70 15.06 -1.88
C ILE A 200 -1.85 16.23 -0.91
N GLY A 201 -0.88 16.47 -0.01
CA GLY A 201 -0.92 17.58 0.95
C GLY A 201 -1.87 17.38 2.13
N MET A 202 -2.34 16.16 2.36
CA MET A 202 -3.17 15.83 3.54
C MET A 202 -2.36 15.86 4.83
N ILE A 203 -1.07 15.53 4.76
CA ILE A 203 -0.08 15.64 5.83
C ILE A 203 1.06 16.52 5.34
N ASN A 204 1.41 17.54 6.14
CA ASN A 204 2.54 18.43 5.84
C ASN A 204 3.86 17.80 6.34
N LYS A 205 4.33 16.79 5.63
CA LYS A 205 5.61 16.13 5.87
C LYS A 205 6.23 15.71 4.52
N PRO A 206 7.54 15.95 4.28
CA PRO A 206 8.19 15.52 3.05
C PRO A 206 8.28 14.00 2.95
N LEU A 207 8.56 13.49 1.75
CA LEU A 207 9.03 12.13 1.53
C LEU A 207 10.49 11.99 2.00
N ALA A 208 11.06 10.78 1.87
CA ALA A 208 12.39 10.46 2.41
C ALA A 208 13.56 11.22 1.74
N ASN A 209 13.38 11.68 0.49
CA ASN A 209 14.37 12.51 -0.21
C ASN A 209 13.72 13.35 -1.31
#